data_26183e03a5c34251dc6780ffb3d38c08
#
_entry.id   26183e03a5c34251dc6780ffb3d38c08
#
_cell.length_a   1.000
_cell.length_b   1.000
_cell.length_c   1.000
_cell.angle_alpha   90.00
_cell.angle_beta   90.00
_cell.angle_gamma   90.00
#
_symmetry.space_group_name_H-M   'P 1'
#
loop_
_entity.id
_entity.type
_entity.pdbx_description
1 polymer ?
#
loop_
_entity_poly.entity_id
_entity_poly.type
_entity_poly.pdbx_seq_one_letter_code
_entity_poly.pdbx_strand_id
1 'polypeptide(L)'
;DVGVEFEEILLDENTSMERLLEIIEKWNNREDINGILLQSPIPKGLNIQEAFEKIHCKKDVDGFNPVNVGKLMIGEDTFISCTPYGVIKMLEAYNIEIEGKHAVVIGRSNIVGKPLAQCLLQKNATVTICHSKTKNIAEITKTADILISAVGKKNMVTADMVKDGAVVIDVGMNRNEEGKLVGDVDFENVKQKVSYVTPVPGGVGPMTIAMLMNNVIKATEEQTRK
;
A
#
# COMPACT_ATOMS: atom_id res chain seq x y z
N ASP A 1 -1.66 20.33 8.69
CA ASP A 1 -1.21 21.33 7.72
C ASP A 1 0.32 21.23 7.61
N VAL A 2 0.83 20.74 6.48
CA VAL A 2 2.26 20.45 6.28
C VAL A 2 2.91 21.41 5.27
N GLY A 3 2.22 22.50 4.89
CA GLY A 3 2.74 23.51 3.98
C GLY A 3 2.85 23.05 2.52
N VAL A 4 2.13 22.01 2.12
CA VAL A 4 2.07 21.55 0.73
C VAL A 4 0.96 22.29 0.00
N GLU A 5 1.29 22.92 -1.13
CA GLU A 5 0.29 23.46 -2.06
C GLU A 5 -0.37 22.31 -2.83
N PHE A 6 -1.65 22.47 -3.14
CA PHE A 6 -2.46 21.42 -3.76
C PHE A 6 -3.27 21.98 -4.93
N GLU A 7 -3.17 21.35 -6.07
CA GLU A 7 -4.00 21.58 -7.25
C GLU A 7 -4.77 20.30 -7.58
N GLU A 8 -6.08 20.39 -7.76
CA GLU A 8 -6.95 19.27 -8.09
C GLU A 8 -7.64 19.48 -9.43
N ILE A 9 -7.67 18.44 -10.24
CA ILE A 9 -8.50 18.40 -11.46
C ILE A 9 -9.53 17.29 -11.30
N LEU A 10 -10.80 17.67 -11.22
CA LEU A 10 -11.92 16.74 -11.28
C LEU A 10 -12.25 16.46 -12.74
N LEU A 11 -12.13 15.21 -13.15
CA LEU A 11 -12.44 14.77 -14.50
C LEU A 11 -13.83 14.14 -14.54
N ASP A 12 -14.56 14.38 -15.66
CA ASP A 12 -15.83 13.73 -15.94
C ASP A 12 -15.65 12.21 -16.08
N GLU A 13 -16.67 11.43 -15.67
CA GLU A 13 -16.63 9.96 -15.78
C GLU A 13 -16.50 9.45 -17.21
N ASN A 14 -16.85 10.28 -18.21
CA ASN A 14 -16.72 9.99 -19.65
C ASN A 14 -15.39 10.49 -20.23
N THR A 15 -14.45 10.95 -19.40
CA THR A 15 -13.14 11.41 -19.87
C THR A 15 -12.43 10.30 -20.64
N SER A 16 -11.89 10.64 -21.82
CA SER A 16 -11.12 9.70 -22.63
C SER A 16 -9.73 9.43 -22.05
N MET A 17 -9.13 8.30 -22.40
CA MET A 17 -7.76 7.99 -22.02
C MET A 17 -6.77 9.04 -22.53
N GLU A 18 -6.92 9.50 -23.78
CA GLU A 18 -6.12 10.55 -24.38
C GLU A 18 -6.14 11.83 -23.52
N ARG A 19 -7.33 12.24 -23.09
CA ARG A 19 -7.47 13.45 -22.24
C ARG A 19 -6.80 13.29 -20.90
N LEU A 20 -6.90 12.12 -20.26
CA LEU A 20 -6.20 11.83 -19.02
C LEU A 20 -4.66 11.92 -19.20
N LEU A 21 -4.13 11.29 -20.26
CA LEU A 21 -2.71 11.31 -20.57
C LEU A 21 -2.18 12.71 -20.91
N GLU A 22 -2.96 13.54 -21.63
CA GLU A 22 -2.62 14.95 -21.89
C GLU A 22 -2.45 15.75 -20.59
N ILE A 23 -3.35 15.54 -19.62
CA ILE A 23 -3.29 16.24 -18.33
C ILE A 23 -2.06 15.81 -17.54
N ILE A 24 -1.80 14.50 -17.49
CA ILE A 24 -0.60 13.97 -16.84
C ILE A 24 0.65 14.56 -17.50
N GLU A 25 0.73 14.57 -18.82
CA GLU A 25 1.86 15.14 -19.55
C GLU A 25 2.07 16.63 -19.26
N LYS A 26 0.98 17.40 -19.23
CA LYS A 26 1.03 18.81 -18.85
C LYS A 26 1.62 18.99 -17.47
N TRP A 27 1.24 18.17 -16.49
CA TRP A 27 1.76 18.25 -15.14
C TRP A 27 3.19 17.73 -15.02
N ASN A 28 3.56 16.72 -15.79
CA ASN A 28 4.94 16.25 -15.86
C ASN A 28 5.91 17.38 -16.26
N ASN A 29 5.47 18.26 -17.16
CA ASN A 29 6.29 19.35 -17.71
C ASN A 29 6.27 20.64 -16.87
N ARG A 30 5.49 20.72 -15.80
CA ARG A 30 5.45 21.87 -14.89
C ARG A 30 6.51 21.73 -13.80
N GLU A 31 7.40 22.70 -13.70
CA GLU A 31 8.48 22.73 -12.69
C GLU A 31 7.96 23.01 -11.27
N ASP A 32 6.81 23.67 -11.14
CA ASP A 32 6.16 23.98 -9.88
C ASP A 32 5.34 22.80 -9.28
N ILE A 33 5.15 21.70 -10.03
CA ILE A 33 4.51 20.47 -9.55
C ILE A 33 5.59 19.44 -9.23
N ASN A 34 5.75 19.10 -7.96
CA ASN A 34 6.73 18.13 -7.49
C ASN A 34 6.18 16.71 -7.41
N GLY A 35 4.88 16.53 -7.20
CA GLY A 35 4.23 15.24 -7.08
C GLY A 35 2.91 15.16 -7.83
N ILE A 36 2.61 14.02 -8.41
CA ILE A 36 1.34 13.72 -9.11
C ILE A 36 0.72 12.48 -8.47
N LEU A 37 -0.53 12.61 -8.05
CA LEU A 37 -1.34 11.51 -7.56
C LEU A 37 -2.54 11.30 -8.48
N LEU A 38 -2.73 10.08 -8.96
CA LEU A 38 -3.93 9.67 -9.70
C LEU A 38 -4.86 8.89 -8.76
N GLN A 39 -5.96 9.53 -8.37
CA GLN A 39 -6.93 8.90 -7.49
C GLN A 39 -7.56 7.67 -8.11
N SER A 40 -7.46 6.54 -7.44
CA SER A 40 -8.07 5.26 -7.83
C SER A 40 -9.33 4.97 -7.00
N PRO A 41 -10.34 4.28 -7.56
CA PRO A 41 -10.39 3.72 -8.93
C PRO A 41 -10.72 4.77 -10.00
N ILE A 42 -10.22 4.57 -11.22
CA ILE A 42 -10.61 5.37 -12.39
C ILE A 42 -11.84 4.75 -13.09
N PRO A 43 -12.56 5.50 -13.97
CA PRO A 43 -13.71 4.99 -14.70
C PRO A 43 -13.41 3.71 -15.50
N LYS A 44 -14.43 2.83 -15.60
CA LYS A 44 -14.33 1.61 -16.39
C LYS A 44 -14.05 1.94 -17.86
N GLY A 45 -13.11 1.22 -18.47
CA GLY A 45 -12.70 1.43 -19.86
C GLY A 45 -11.38 2.19 -20.00
N LEU A 46 -10.93 2.89 -18.96
CA LEU A 46 -9.60 3.49 -18.94
C LEU A 46 -8.55 2.48 -18.41
N ASN A 47 -7.34 2.58 -18.95
CA ASN A 47 -6.22 1.76 -18.54
C ASN A 47 -5.39 2.48 -17.45
N ILE A 48 -5.62 2.12 -16.19
CA ILE A 48 -4.92 2.74 -15.06
C ILE A 48 -3.40 2.49 -15.13
N GLN A 49 -2.96 1.35 -15.66
CA GLN A 49 -1.54 1.03 -15.77
C GLN A 49 -0.84 2.00 -16.72
N GLU A 50 -1.45 2.30 -17.85
CA GLU A 50 -0.94 3.26 -18.82
C GLU A 50 -0.85 4.67 -18.23
N ALA A 51 -1.83 5.06 -17.40
CA ALA A 51 -1.78 6.34 -16.68
C ALA A 51 -0.63 6.38 -15.66
N PHE A 52 -0.40 5.31 -14.90
CA PHE A 52 0.73 5.22 -13.98
C PHE A 52 2.08 5.26 -14.70
N GLU A 53 2.21 4.60 -15.85
CA GLU A 53 3.40 4.65 -16.70
C GLU A 53 3.67 6.05 -17.24
N LYS A 54 2.62 6.82 -17.51
CA LYS A 54 2.71 8.18 -18.02
C LYS A 54 3.19 9.20 -16.98
N ILE A 55 2.88 9.01 -15.70
CA ILE A 55 3.38 9.87 -14.62
C ILE A 55 4.91 9.73 -14.56
N HIS A 56 5.64 10.86 -14.65
CA HIS A 56 7.09 10.82 -14.58
C HIS A 56 7.58 10.23 -13.26
N CYS A 57 8.49 9.26 -13.30
CA CYS A 57 8.91 8.50 -12.12
C CYS A 57 9.40 9.33 -10.93
N LYS A 58 9.94 10.55 -11.18
CA LYS A 58 10.35 11.51 -10.14
C LYS A 58 9.16 12.28 -9.51
N LYS A 59 7.97 12.20 -10.11
CA LYS A 59 6.74 12.85 -9.64
C LYS A 59 5.68 11.84 -9.19
N ASP A 60 5.96 10.55 -9.33
CA ASP A 60 5.09 9.45 -8.93
C ASP A 60 5.14 9.24 -7.41
N VAL A 61 4.41 10.08 -6.68
CA VAL A 61 4.40 10.04 -5.21
C VAL A 61 3.63 8.86 -4.61
N ASP A 62 2.88 8.13 -5.43
CA ASP A 62 2.23 6.87 -5.05
C ASP A 62 3.15 5.64 -5.20
N GLY A 63 4.25 5.76 -5.98
CA GLY A 63 5.19 4.68 -6.24
C GLY A 63 4.65 3.56 -7.14
N PHE A 64 3.77 3.90 -8.11
CA PHE A 64 3.13 2.92 -9.01
C PHE A 64 3.76 2.89 -10.40
N ASN A 65 4.60 3.87 -10.75
CA ASN A 65 5.32 3.86 -12.00
C ASN A 65 6.26 2.64 -12.08
N PRO A 66 6.30 1.90 -13.20
CA PRO A 66 7.12 0.70 -13.36
C PRO A 66 8.60 0.89 -13.06
N VAL A 67 9.16 2.09 -13.28
CA VAL A 67 10.55 2.41 -12.92
C VAL A 67 10.72 2.36 -11.40
N ASN A 68 9.81 2.96 -10.63
CA ASN A 68 9.85 2.95 -9.17
C ASN A 68 9.62 1.54 -8.62
N VAL A 69 8.68 0.80 -9.20
CA VAL A 69 8.43 -0.61 -8.85
C VAL A 69 9.66 -1.48 -9.13
N GLY A 70 10.33 -1.27 -10.27
CA GLY A 70 11.57 -1.98 -10.63
C GLY A 70 12.71 -1.67 -9.65
N LYS A 71 12.91 -0.41 -9.30
CA LYS A 71 13.90 0.03 -8.31
C LYS A 71 13.63 -0.58 -6.93
N LEU A 72 12.37 -0.58 -6.48
CA LEU A 72 11.98 -1.25 -5.25
C LEU A 72 12.34 -2.74 -5.29
N MET A 73 12.10 -3.41 -6.41
CA MET A 73 12.39 -4.84 -6.58
C MET A 73 13.88 -5.17 -6.42
N ILE A 74 14.77 -4.29 -6.88
CA ILE A 74 16.23 -4.49 -6.81
C ILE A 74 16.88 -3.82 -5.61
N GLY A 75 16.11 -3.17 -4.74
CA GLY A 75 16.60 -2.54 -3.52
C GLY A 75 17.23 -1.16 -3.70
N GLU A 76 16.99 -0.51 -4.84
CA GLU A 76 17.40 0.88 -5.05
C GLU A 76 16.46 1.88 -4.36
N ASP A 77 17.00 3.05 -4.03
CA ASP A 77 16.18 4.14 -3.47
C ASP A 77 15.15 4.64 -4.49
N THR A 78 13.90 4.73 -4.04
CA THR A 78 12.77 5.08 -4.90
C THR A 78 11.56 5.53 -4.09
N PHE A 79 10.48 5.95 -4.78
CA PHE A 79 9.17 6.12 -4.15
C PHE A 79 8.54 4.74 -3.93
N ILE A 80 8.25 4.46 -2.67
CA ILE A 80 7.58 3.22 -2.26
C ILE A 80 6.08 3.49 -2.18
N SER A 81 5.27 2.54 -2.66
CA SER A 81 3.81 2.62 -2.53
C SER A 81 3.41 2.93 -1.07
N CYS A 82 2.54 3.93 -0.89
CA CYS A 82 2.28 4.56 0.40
C CYS A 82 1.78 3.58 1.46
N THR A 83 0.85 2.69 1.12
CA THR A 83 0.31 1.71 2.08
C THR A 83 1.35 0.68 2.54
N PRO A 84 2.10 0.01 1.66
CA PRO A 84 3.23 -0.83 2.04
C PRO A 84 4.26 -0.12 2.90
N TYR A 85 4.63 1.09 2.52
CA TYR A 85 5.58 1.89 3.28
C TYR A 85 5.06 2.23 4.68
N GLY A 86 3.77 2.59 4.79
CA GLY A 86 3.10 2.83 6.07
C GLY A 86 3.12 1.61 7.00
N VAL A 87 2.92 0.41 6.46
CA VAL A 87 3.02 -0.84 7.23
C VAL A 87 4.42 -1.02 7.80
N ILE A 88 5.46 -0.83 6.99
CA ILE A 88 6.86 -0.93 7.47
C ILE A 88 7.12 0.12 8.57
N LYS A 89 6.68 1.37 8.37
CA LYS A 89 6.86 2.43 9.38
C LYS A 89 6.11 2.15 10.68
N MET A 90 4.95 1.52 10.62
CA MET A 90 4.24 1.06 11.83
C MET A 90 5.03 -0.02 12.56
N LEU A 91 5.52 -1.04 11.88
CA LEU A 91 6.33 -2.10 12.48
C LEU A 91 7.59 -1.51 13.15
N GLU A 92 8.28 -0.59 12.48
CA GLU A 92 9.44 0.13 13.03
C GLU A 92 9.07 0.97 14.27
N ALA A 93 7.98 1.73 14.24
CA ALA A 93 7.55 2.60 15.32
C ALA A 93 7.17 1.84 16.60
N TYR A 94 6.65 0.61 16.43
CA TYR A 94 6.34 -0.27 17.57
C TYR A 94 7.50 -1.19 17.96
N ASN A 95 8.69 -0.99 17.38
CA ASN A 95 9.89 -1.82 17.60
C ASN A 95 9.62 -3.32 17.37
N ILE A 96 8.80 -3.63 16.37
CA ILE A 96 8.51 -5.00 15.96
C ILE A 96 9.64 -5.46 15.05
N GLU A 97 10.39 -6.46 15.50
CA GLU A 97 11.49 -7.04 14.75
C GLU A 97 10.97 -7.72 13.47
N ILE A 98 11.55 -7.37 12.33
CA ILE A 98 11.19 -7.92 11.01
C ILE A 98 12.25 -8.93 10.56
N GLU A 99 13.52 -8.67 10.86
CA GLU A 99 14.64 -9.50 10.47
C GLU A 99 14.50 -10.93 11.03
N GLY A 100 14.68 -11.91 10.17
CA GLY A 100 14.58 -13.33 10.51
C GLY A 100 13.17 -13.84 10.77
N LYS A 101 12.13 -12.98 10.72
CA LYS A 101 10.73 -13.39 10.91
C LYS A 101 10.12 -13.97 9.65
N HIS A 102 9.18 -14.89 9.81
CA HIS A 102 8.32 -15.35 8.73
C HIS A 102 7.14 -14.41 8.57
N ALA A 103 7.12 -13.66 7.47
CA ALA A 103 6.04 -12.76 7.11
C ALA A 103 5.15 -13.41 6.03
N VAL A 104 3.85 -13.48 6.28
CA VAL A 104 2.86 -13.96 5.30
C VAL A 104 1.99 -12.79 4.87
N VAL A 105 1.96 -12.52 3.56
CA VAL A 105 1.12 -11.49 2.95
C VAL A 105 -0.02 -12.16 2.19
N ILE A 106 -1.26 -11.95 2.64
CA ILE A 106 -2.46 -12.38 1.92
C ILE A 106 -2.88 -11.25 0.98
N GLY A 107 -2.69 -11.46 -0.31
CA GLY A 107 -2.93 -10.49 -1.37
C GLY A 107 -1.70 -10.32 -2.26
N ARG A 108 -1.94 -10.09 -3.57
CA ARG A 108 -0.86 -9.95 -4.57
C ARG A 108 -1.12 -8.81 -5.56
N SER A 109 -1.81 -7.77 -5.11
CA SER A 109 -2.02 -6.58 -5.94
C SER A 109 -0.69 -5.88 -6.24
N ASN A 110 -0.63 -5.19 -7.39
CA ASN A 110 0.56 -4.42 -7.77
C ASN A 110 0.77 -3.20 -6.87
N ILE A 111 -0.31 -2.72 -6.22
CA ILE A 111 -0.28 -1.49 -5.42
C ILE A 111 -0.03 -1.74 -3.92
N VAL A 112 -0.27 -2.97 -3.42
CA VAL A 112 -0.10 -3.29 -1.99
C VAL A 112 0.68 -4.60 -1.80
N GLY A 113 0.12 -5.75 -2.17
CA GLY A 113 0.65 -7.06 -1.77
C GLY A 113 2.08 -7.31 -2.25
N LYS A 114 2.36 -7.07 -3.54
CA LYS A 114 3.69 -7.25 -4.10
C LYS A 114 4.72 -6.26 -3.55
N PRO A 115 4.47 -4.93 -3.54
CA PRO A 115 5.44 -3.99 -2.98
C PRO A 115 5.66 -4.20 -1.47
N LEU A 116 4.64 -4.58 -0.71
CA LEU A 116 4.80 -4.90 0.70
C LEU A 116 5.72 -6.12 0.93
N ALA A 117 5.55 -7.17 0.13
CA ALA A 117 6.44 -8.34 0.19
C ALA A 117 7.89 -7.96 -0.11
N GLN A 118 8.15 -7.06 -1.04
CA GLN A 118 9.50 -6.55 -1.32
C GLN A 118 10.05 -5.72 -0.15
N CYS A 119 9.26 -4.85 0.44
CA CYS A 119 9.68 -4.07 1.61
C CYS A 119 10.07 -4.99 2.79
N LEU A 120 9.30 -6.04 3.05
CA LEU A 120 9.59 -7.02 4.10
C LEU A 120 10.86 -7.83 3.78
N LEU A 121 11.03 -8.26 2.53
CA LEU A 121 12.23 -8.96 2.07
C LEU A 121 13.49 -8.10 2.25
N GLN A 122 13.43 -6.82 1.91
CA GLN A 122 14.54 -5.88 2.12
C GLN A 122 14.87 -5.64 3.60
N LYS A 123 13.92 -5.94 4.50
CA LYS A 123 14.11 -5.94 5.96
C LYS A 123 14.52 -7.32 6.50
N ASN A 124 15.02 -8.21 5.64
CA ASN A 124 15.51 -9.56 5.97
C ASN A 124 14.43 -10.51 6.53
N ALA A 125 13.14 -10.29 6.21
CA ALA A 125 12.11 -11.29 6.49
C ALA A 125 12.14 -12.44 5.49
N THR A 126 11.72 -13.63 5.93
CA THR A 126 11.29 -14.70 5.01
C THR A 126 9.84 -14.44 4.62
N VAL A 127 9.56 -14.25 3.33
CA VAL A 127 8.24 -13.79 2.89
C VAL A 127 7.50 -14.85 2.09
N THR A 128 6.25 -15.11 2.47
CA THR A 128 5.31 -15.93 1.71
C THR A 128 4.13 -15.08 1.24
N ILE A 129 3.82 -15.11 -0.06
CA ILE A 129 2.64 -14.45 -0.62
C ILE A 129 1.54 -15.48 -0.85
N CYS A 130 0.38 -15.27 -0.23
CA CYS A 130 -0.84 -16.06 -0.43
C CYS A 130 -1.86 -15.28 -1.27
N HIS A 131 -2.69 -16.00 -2.03
CA HIS A 131 -3.69 -15.40 -2.90
C HIS A 131 -4.88 -16.35 -3.12
N SER A 132 -5.89 -15.95 -3.87
CA SER A 132 -7.12 -16.70 -4.13
C SER A 132 -6.94 -18.10 -4.74
N LYS A 133 -5.74 -18.44 -5.22
CA LYS A 133 -5.40 -19.77 -5.75
C LYS A 133 -4.50 -20.58 -4.80
N THR A 134 -4.12 -20.00 -3.66
CA THR A 134 -3.33 -20.71 -2.64
C THR A 134 -4.20 -21.78 -1.97
N LYS A 135 -3.71 -23.00 -1.97
CA LYS A 135 -4.37 -24.12 -1.27
C LYS A 135 -3.98 -24.11 0.21
N ASN A 136 -4.87 -24.56 1.07
CA ASN A 136 -4.62 -24.69 2.51
C ASN A 136 -4.05 -23.42 3.16
N ILE A 137 -4.62 -22.27 2.81
CA ILE A 137 -4.10 -20.95 3.23
C ILE A 137 -3.97 -20.86 4.76
N ALA A 138 -4.88 -21.45 5.53
CA ALA A 138 -4.84 -21.43 6.98
C ALA A 138 -3.58 -22.13 7.55
N GLU A 139 -3.12 -23.19 6.92
CA GLU A 139 -1.89 -23.89 7.35
C GLU A 139 -0.64 -23.01 7.15
N ILE A 140 -0.64 -22.20 6.09
CA ILE A 140 0.46 -21.28 5.81
C ILE A 140 0.41 -20.10 6.78
N THR A 141 -0.76 -19.48 6.96
CA THR A 141 -0.90 -18.29 7.79
C THR A 141 -0.63 -18.55 9.28
N LYS A 142 -0.92 -19.77 9.78
CA LYS A 142 -0.57 -20.18 11.14
C LYS A 142 0.93 -20.23 11.44
N THR A 143 1.78 -20.23 10.42
CA THR A 143 3.24 -20.22 10.61
C THR A 143 3.81 -18.81 10.66
N ALA A 144 3.00 -17.78 10.41
CA ALA A 144 3.45 -16.41 10.31
C ALA A 144 3.75 -15.79 11.69
N ASP A 145 4.92 -15.19 11.83
CA ASP A 145 5.24 -14.28 12.92
C ASP A 145 4.59 -12.91 12.67
N ILE A 146 4.55 -12.49 11.40
CA ILE A 146 3.88 -11.29 10.92
C ILE A 146 2.90 -11.67 9.82
N LEU A 147 1.60 -11.50 10.06
CA LEU A 147 0.55 -11.78 9.09
C LEU A 147 -0.07 -10.48 8.61
N ILE A 148 -0.08 -10.26 7.29
CA ILE A 148 -0.67 -9.06 6.68
C ILE A 148 -1.80 -9.49 5.74
N SER A 149 -3.00 -8.92 5.91
CA SER A 149 -4.13 -9.12 5.01
C SER A 149 -4.43 -7.88 4.19
N ALA A 150 -4.46 -8.04 2.85
CA ALA A 150 -4.71 -6.99 1.87
C ALA A 150 -5.55 -7.53 0.70
N VAL A 151 -6.72 -8.09 1.01
CA VAL A 151 -7.59 -8.75 0.02
C VAL A 151 -8.94 -8.06 -0.19
N GLY A 152 -9.33 -7.14 0.71
CA GLY A 152 -10.62 -6.45 0.63
C GLY A 152 -11.80 -7.39 0.81
N LYS A 153 -11.70 -8.36 1.75
CA LYS A 153 -12.75 -9.31 2.07
C LYS A 153 -12.94 -9.42 3.57
N LYS A 154 -14.05 -8.89 4.07
CA LYS A 154 -14.43 -8.90 5.49
C LYS A 154 -14.28 -10.29 6.10
N ASN A 155 -13.69 -10.35 7.30
CA ASN A 155 -13.50 -11.57 8.09
C ASN A 155 -12.79 -12.72 7.34
N MET A 156 -11.94 -12.41 6.38
CA MET A 156 -11.13 -13.41 5.68
C MET A 156 -10.12 -14.08 6.60
N VAL A 157 -9.58 -13.34 7.57
CA VAL A 157 -8.62 -13.84 8.56
C VAL A 157 -9.34 -14.07 9.89
N THR A 158 -9.45 -15.33 10.28
CA THR A 158 -10.06 -15.77 11.52
C THR A 158 -9.01 -16.22 12.55
N ALA A 159 -9.39 -16.34 13.82
CA ALA A 159 -8.44 -16.66 14.90
C ALA A 159 -7.75 -18.02 14.71
N ASP A 160 -8.43 -18.99 14.07
CA ASP A 160 -7.84 -20.30 13.74
C ASP A 160 -6.78 -20.24 12.62
N MET A 161 -6.68 -19.13 11.89
CA MET A 161 -5.68 -18.87 10.84
C MET A 161 -4.43 -18.17 11.36
N VAL A 162 -4.36 -17.81 12.63
CA VAL A 162 -3.31 -16.98 13.19
C VAL A 162 -2.49 -17.74 14.22
N LYS A 163 -1.18 -17.58 14.22
CA LYS A 163 -0.26 -18.08 15.23
C LYS A 163 -0.44 -17.31 16.55
N ASP A 164 -0.35 -18.00 17.68
CA ASP A 164 -0.38 -17.36 19.00
C ASP A 164 0.80 -16.39 19.14
N GLY A 165 0.51 -15.18 19.62
CA GLY A 165 1.52 -14.14 19.77
C GLY A 165 2.00 -13.47 18.49
N ALA A 166 1.44 -13.78 17.32
CA ALA A 166 1.79 -13.13 16.06
C ALA A 166 1.47 -11.63 16.05
N VAL A 167 2.03 -10.92 15.08
CA VAL A 167 1.65 -9.56 14.72
C VAL A 167 0.72 -9.62 13.52
N VAL A 168 -0.45 -9.00 13.60
CA VAL A 168 -1.45 -9.00 12.50
C VAL A 168 -1.69 -7.58 12.01
N ILE A 169 -1.46 -7.35 10.73
CA ILE A 169 -1.70 -6.08 10.06
C ILE A 169 -2.87 -6.22 9.09
N ASP A 170 -3.93 -5.50 9.35
CA ASP A 170 -5.12 -5.44 8.51
C ASP A 170 -5.08 -4.22 7.59
N VAL A 171 -4.89 -4.46 6.30
CA VAL A 171 -4.90 -3.43 5.24
C VAL A 171 -6.26 -3.37 4.55
N GLY A 172 -7.16 -4.31 4.88
CA GLY A 172 -8.48 -4.39 4.27
C GLY A 172 -9.34 -3.16 4.54
N MET A 173 -10.05 -2.71 3.52
CA MET A 173 -11.08 -1.67 3.62
C MET A 173 -12.38 -2.19 3.03
N ASN A 174 -13.28 -2.62 3.91
CA ASN A 174 -14.59 -3.13 3.54
C ASN A 174 -15.68 -2.27 4.19
N ARG A 175 -16.92 -2.36 3.70
CA ARG A 175 -18.08 -1.82 4.40
C ARG A 175 -18.97 -2.97 4.86
N ASN A 176 -19.41 -2.89 6.12
CA ASN A 176 -20.40 -3.84 6.63
C ASN A 176 -21.82 -3.44 6.17
N GLU A 177 -22.84 -4.21 6.58
CA GLU A 177 -24.23 -3.97 6.22
C GLU A 177 -24.77 -2.63 6.70
N GLU A 178 -24.17 -2.07 7.77
CA GLU A 178 -24.51 -0.75 8.31
C GLU A 178 -23.69 0.38 7.63
N GLY A 179 -22.89 0.07 6.61
CA GLY A 179 -22.02 1.04 5.92
C GLY A 179 -20.75 1.42 6.69
N LYS A 180 -20.49 0.86 7.87
CA LYS A 180 -19.29 1.12 8.68
C LYS A 180 -18.07 0.48 8.04
N LEU A 181 -16.93 1.17 8.15
CA LEU A 181 -15.64 0.65 7.69
C LEU A 181 -15.18 -0.51 8.59
N VAL A 182 -14.79 -1.62 7.96
CA VAL A 182 -14.27 -2.82 8.62
C VAL A 182 -13.11 -3.38 7.80
N GLY A 183 -12.22 -4.13 8.46
CA GLY A 183 -11.08 -4.76 7.80
C GLY A 183 -11.35 -6.16 7.25
N ASP A 184 -10.26 -6.83 6.91
CA ASP A 184 -10.25 -8.23 6.47
C ASP A 184 -10.20 -9.21 7.66
N VAL A 185 -9.77 -8.73 8.84
CA VAL A 185 -9.54 -9.56 10.03
C VAL A 185 -10.77 -9.58 10.92
N ASP A 186 -11.10 -10.74 11.44
CA ASP A 186 -12.05 -10.89 12.56
C ASP A 186 -11.41 -10.37 13.85
N PHE A 187 -11.42 -9.03 13.98
CA PHE A 187 -10.67 -8.28 14.97
C PHE A 187 -10.96 -8.74 16.40
N GLU A 188 -12.22 -8.95 16.76
CA GLU A 188 -12.63 -9.27 18.12
C GLU A 188 -12.11 -10.63 18.59
N ASN A 189 -12.02 -11.61 17.71
CA ASN A 189 -11.52 -12.93 18.04
C ASN A 189 -10.00 -13.01 17.91
N VAL A 190 -9.41 -12.35 16.89
CA VAL A 190 -7.96 -12.37 16.65
C VAL A 190 -7.20 -11.60 17.73
N LYS A 191 -7.72 -10.46 18.21
CA LYS A 191 -7.03 -9.65 19.23
C LYS A 191 -6.75 -10.36 20.55
N GLN A 192 -7.50 -11.43 20.84
CA GLN A 192 -7.31 -12.21 22.07
C GLN A 192 -6.13 -13.18 21.99
N LYS A 193 -5.58 -13.39 20.79
CA LYS A 193 -4.59 -14.42 20.50
C LYS A 193 -3.21 -13.86 20.12
N VAL A 194 -3.17 -12.62 19.66
CA VAL A 194 -1.98 -12.01 19.04
C VAL A 194 -1.33 -10.97 19.94
N SER A 195 -0.04 -10.66 19.68
CA SER A 195 0.66 -9.62 20.41
C SER A 195 0.27 -8.22 19.94
N TYR A 196 0.01 -8.05 18.63
CA TYR A 196 -0.43 -6.81 18.02
C TYR A 196 -1.43 -7.09 16.91
N VAL A 197 -2.44 -6.24 16.79
CA VAL A 197 -3.36 -6.21 15.65
C VAL A 197 -3.78 -4.78 15.36
N THR A 198 -3.77 -4.40 14.08
CA THR A 198 -4.23 -3.07 13.68
C THR A 198 -5.76 -3.01 13.61
N PRO A 199 -6.39 -1.97 14.16
CA PRO A 199 -7.84 -1.77 14.00
C PRO A 199 -8.18 -1.23 12.60
N VAL A 200 -9.42 -1.42 12.16
CA VAL A 200 -10.00 -0.74 11.00
C VAL A 200 -11.36 -0.16 11.42
N PRO A 201 -11.51 1.19 11.38
CA PRO A 201 -10.56 2.22 10.99
C PRO A 201 -9.49 2.53 12.05
N GLY A 202 -8.52 3.38 11.70
CA GLY A 202 -7.53 3.94 12.63
C GLY A 202 -6.18 3.20 12.67
N GLY A 203 -6.03 2.13 11.88
CA GLY A 203 -4.76 1.41 11.72
C GLY A 203 -3.92 1.91 10.54
N VAL A 204 -3.86 1.14 9.46
CA VAL A 204 -3.00 1.40 8.29
C VAL A 204 -3.43 2.63 7.48
N GLY A 205 -4.74 2.94 7.42
CA GLY A 205 -5.25 4.05 6.59
C GLY A 205 -4.57 5.40 6.85
N PRO A 206 -4.50 5.90 8.10
CA PRO A 206 -3.79 7.13 8.43
C PRO A 206 -2.31 7.13 8.01
N MET A 207 -1.65 5.97 8.11
CA MET A 207 -0.24 5.84 7.70
C MET A 207 -0.05 5.95 6.19
N THR A 208 -1.01 5.51 5.39
CA THR A 208 -0.98 5.69 3.93
C THR A 208 -0.90 7.19 3.58
N ILE A 209 -1.70 8.02 4.24
CA ILE A 209 -1.69 9.48 4.04
C ILE A 209 -0.37 10.09 4.51
N ALA A 210 0.14 9.67 5.67
CA ALA A 210 1.42 10.15 6.17
C ALA A 210 2.57 9.80 5.22
N MET A 211 2.57 8.62 4.61
CA MET A 211 3.61 8.21 3.67
C MET A 211 3.46 8.93 2.32
N LEU A 212 2.24 9.26 1.90
CA LEU A 212 2.05 10.12 0.73
C LEU A 212 2.72 11.49 0.94
N MET A 213 2.50 12.12 2.10
CA MET A 213 3.16 13.39 2.42
C MET A 213 4.68 13.25 2.48
N ASN A 214 5.18 12.14 3.04
CA ASN A 214 6.62 11.84 3.03
C ASN A 214 7.18 11.72 1.60
N ASN A 215 6.47 11.05 0.70
CA ASN A 215 6.87 10.92 -0.70
C ASN A 215 6.83 12.27 -1.44
N VAL A 216 5.85 13.14 -1.14
CA VAL A 216 5.80 14.51 -1.70
C VAL A 216 6.99 15.33 -1.26
N ILE A 217 7.37 15.28 0.01
CA ILE A 217 8.56 15.98 0.55
C ILE A 217 9.81 15.42 -0.14
N LYS A 218 9.97 14.11 -0.20
CA LYS A 218 11.11 13.48 -0.90
C LYS A 218 11.18 13.91 -2.37
N ALA A 219 10.05 13.92 -3.08
CA ALA A 219 9.98 14.35 -4.48
C ALA A 219 10.44 15.82 -4.64
N THR A 220 10.01 16.69 -3.73
CA THR A 220 10.42 18.10 -3.72
C THR A 220 11.91 18.24 -3.47
N GLU A 221 12.46 17.54 -2.48
CA GLU A 221 13.89 17.58 -2.17
C GLU A 221 14.75 17.08 -3.34
N GLU A 222 14.37 15.96 -3.97
CA GLU A 222 15.10 15.38 -5.10
C GLU A 222 15.09 16.28 -6.34
N GLN A 223 14.01 17.04 -6.57
CA GLN A 223 13.86 17.93 -7.72
C GLN A 223 14.48 19.32 -7.47
N THR A 224 14.68 19.72 -6.21
CA THR A 224 15.27 21.02 -5.85
C THR A 224 16.76 20.97 -5.51
N ARG A 225 17.32 19.79 -5.26
CA ARG A 225 18.77 19.63 -5.10
C ARG A 225 19.46 19.92 -6.43
N LYS A 226 20.16 21.06 -6.50
CA LYS A 226 21.03 21.47 -7.62
C LYS A 226 22.39 20.80 -7.50
#